data_f0b85834452ff3c7fbe1afe6d6ede689
#
_entry.id   f0b85834452ff3c7fbe1afe6d6ede689
#
_cell.length_a   1.000
_cell.length_b   1.000
_cell.length_c   1.000
_cell.angle_alpha   90.00
_cell.angle_beta   90.00
_cell.angle_gamma   90.00
#
_symmetry.space_group_name_H-M   'P 1'
#
loop_
_entity.id
_entity.type
_entity.pdbx_description
1 polymer ?
#
loop_
_entity_poly.entity_id
_entity_poly.type
_entity_poly.pdbx_seq_one_letter_code
_entity_poly.pdbx_strand_id
1 'polypeptide(L)'
;ILSDSCVQARMTRIHNPGAPYNVVHKTLYNVHQRVADTYRVGRILLTGDAAHINNPLGGMGMNGGIHDSFNLAEKLVPVLRGDADPSALDRYDEERRGVAMEYVQRISIQNKKDLESDDPADQIAFRDRLLAAEGDTAKRRELLLRLSMLASLGKTI
;
A
#
# COMPACT_ATOMS: atom_id res chain seq x y z
N ILE A 1 17.39 10.27 16.85
CA ILE A 1 15.97 10.33 16.45
C ILE A 1 15.04 10.19 17.66
N LEU A 2 15.33 9.29 18.61
CA LEU A 2 14.50 9.06 19.81
C LEU A 2 14.95 9.84 21.05
N SER A 3 15.91 10.77 20.93
CA SER A 3 16.26 11.65 22.07
C SER A 3 15.07 12.54 22.42
N ASP A 4 14.91 12.88 23.69
CA ASP A 4 13.80 13.71 24.16
C ASP A 4 13.79 15.06 23.44
N SER A 5 14.94 15.69 23.26
CA SER A 5 15.06 16.95 22.52
C SER A 5 14.57 16.86 21.09
N CYS A 6 14.88 15.78 20.37
CA CYS A 6 14.43 15.58 19.00
C CYS A 6 12.92 15.35 18.93
N VAL A 7 12.37 14.57 19.87
CA VAL A 7 10.92 14.32 19.94
C VAL A 7 10.16 15.61 20.25
N GLN A 8 10.61 16.37 21.26
CA GLN A 8 10.02 17.66 21.63
C GLN A 8 10.03 18.63 20.45
N ALA A 9 11.15 18.78 19.74
CA ALA A 9 11.28 19.67 18.59
C ALA A 9 10.30 19.29 17.46
N ARG A 10 10.13 18.00 17.18
CA ARG A 10 9.18 17.52 16.15
C ARG A 10 7.73 17.79 16.54
N MET A 11 7.35 17.51 17.80
CA MET A 11 5.99 17.74 18.28
C MET A 11 5.66 19.25 18.31
N THR A 12 6.61 20.09 18.73
CA THR A 12 6.44 21.56 18.77
C THR A 12 6.28 22.16 17.36
N ARG A 13 6.85 21.55 16.31
CA ARG A 13 6.61 21.98 14.92
C ARG A 13 5.16 21.79 14.47
N ILE A 14 4.46 20.80 15.01
CA ILE A 14 3.05 20.55 14.69
C ILE A 14 2.15 21.47 15.51
N HIS A 15 2.40 21.55 16.80
CA HIS A 15 1.68 22.43 17.73
C HIS A 15 2.60 22.78 18.89
N ASN A 16 2.64 24.08 19.26
CA ASN A 16 3.43 24.54 20.39
C ASN A 16 2.50 24.89 21.56
N PRO A 17 2.42 24.03 22.61
CA PRO A 17 1.58 24.28 23.77
C PRO A 17 2.17 25.28 24.76
N GLY A 18 3.36 25.83 24.51
CA GLY A 18 4.08 26.73 25.43
C GLY A 18 4.79 26.00 26.59
N ALA A 19 4.72 24.69 26.66
CA ALA A 19 5.40 23.84 27.65
C ALA A 19 5.85 22.53 27.01
N PRO A 20 6.83 21.81 27.58
CA PRO A 20 7.26 20.52 27.08
C PRO A 20 6.12 19.50 27.08
N TYR A 21 6.04 18.66 26.02
CA TYR A 21 5.12 17.53 25.98
C TYR A 21 5.47 16.46 27.00
N ASN A 22 4.47 15.91 27.70
CA ASN A 22 4.63 14.68 28.48
C ASN A 22 4.57 13.47 27.53
N VAL A 23 5.72 12.95 27.12
CA VAL A 23 5.85 11.84 26.18
C VAL A 23 5.76 10.53 26.94
N VAL A 24 4.60 9.89 26.92
CA VAL A 24 4.35 8.62 27.63
C VAL A 24 5.02 7.43 26.95
N HIS A 25 5.10 7.44 25.60
CA HIS A 25 5.70 6.36 24.83
C HIS A 25 6.34 6.89 23.56
N LYS A 26 7.44 6.28 23.16
CA LYS A 26 8.11 6.53 21.89
C LYS A 26 8.70 5.25 21.32
N THR A 27 8.56 5.05 20.02
CA THR A 27 9.11 3.92 19.31
C THR A 27 9.64 4.33 17.96
N LEU A 28 10.60 3.58 17.45
CA LEU A 28 11.07 3.68 16.06
C LEU A 28 10.46 2.51 15.28
N TYR A 29 9.57 2.83 14.37
CA TYR A 29 9.00 1.85 13.46
C TYR A 29 9.79 1.84 12.15
N ASN A 30 10.41 0.71 11.85
CA ASN A 30 11.12 0.52 10.58
C ASN A 30 10.13 0.09 9.50
N VAL A 31 9.94 0.94 8.51
CA VAL A 31 9.10 0.65 7.36
C VAL A 31 9.94 -0.03 6.28
N HIS A 32 9.50 -1.20 5.85
CA HIS A 32 10.07 -1.91 4.72
C HIS A 32 9.14 -1.86 3.52
N GLN A 33 9.73 -1.97 2.32
CA GLN A 33 8.98 -2.06 1.08
C GLN A 33 9.57 -3.20 0.27
N ARG A 34 8.86 -4.33 0.26
CA ARG A 34 9.32 -5.58 -0.35
C ARG A 34 8.14 -6.35 -0.92
N VAL A 35 8.41 -7.11 -1.97
CA VAL A 35 7.49 -8.10 -2.55
C VAL A 35 8.27 -9.40 -2.64
N ALA A 36 7.66 -10.52 -2.27
CA ALA A 36 8.26 -11.84 -2.41
C ALA A 36 8.49 -12.17 -3.89
N ASP A 37 9.56 -12.88 -4.18
CA ASP A 37 9.89 -13.28 -5.56
C ASP A 37 8.85 -14.21 -6.17
N THR A 38 8.18 -15.01 -5.33
CA THR A 38 7.03 -15.83 -5.70
C THR A 38 6.05 -15.94 -4.54
N TYR A 39 4.76 -16.03 -4.83
CA TYR A 39 3.69 -16.22 -3.84
C TYR A 39 3.32 -17.69 -3.68
N ARG A 40 3.89 -18.58 -4.53
CA ARG A 40 3.67 -20.02 -4.46
C ARG A 40 4.97 -20.82 -4.59
N VAL A 41 5.18 -21.74 -3.64
CA VAL A 41 6.19 -22.80 -3.76
C VAL A 41 5.55 -24.13 -3.39
N GLY A 42 5.25 -24.95 -4.38
CA GLY A 42 4.57 -26.22 -4.20
C GLY A 42 3.18 -26.03 -3.55
N ARG A 43 3.05 -26.44 -2.28
CA ARG A 43 1.81 -26.32 -1.49
C ARG A 43 1.81 -25.14 -0.51
N ILE A 44 2.85 -24.35 -0.50
CA ILE A 44 2.98 -23.16 0.35
C ILE A 44 2.55 -21.97 -0.50
N LEU A 45 1.64 -21.15 0.05
CA LEU A 45 1.12 -19.94 -0.57
C LEU A 45 1.28 -18.78 0.41
N LEU A 46 1.70 -17.62 -0.08
CA LEU A 46 1.84 -16.38 0.68
C LEU A 46 0.71 -15.43 0.33
N THR A 47 0.23 -14.66 1.32
CA THR A 47 -0.81 -13.63 1.14
C THR A 47 -0.59 -12.47 2.10
N GLY A 48 -1.04 -11.27 1.73
CA GLY A 48 -0.92 -10.08 2.56
C GLY A 48 0.53 -9.75 2.92
N ASP A 49 0.79 -9.35 4.16
CA ASP A 49 2.11 -8.90 4.62
C ASP A 49 3.21 -9.98 4.50
N ALA A 50 2.85 -11.26 4.46
CA ALA A 50 3.80 -12.34 4.18
C ALA A 50 4.28 -12.33 2.72
N ALA A 51 3.44 -11.85 1.79
CA ALA A 51 3.73 -11.79 0.36
C ALA A 51 4.31 -10.43 -0.04
N HIS A 52 3.80 -9.34 0.52
CA HIS A 52 4.26 -7.98 0.22
C HIS A 52 4.05 -7.03 1.40
N ILE A 53 5.04 -6.20 1.65
CA ILE A 53 4.97 -5.10 2.63
C ILE A 53 5.31 -3.78 1.95
N ASN A 54 4.67 -2.72 2.39
CA ASN A 54 4.87 -1.38 1.84
C ASN A 54 4.84 -0.32 2.95
N ASN A 55 5.29 0.88 2.62
CA ASN A 55 5.08 2.02 3.51
C ASN A 55 3.57 2.30 3.66
N PRO A 56 3.12 2.82 4.82
CA PRO A 56 1.70 3.03 5.11
C PRO A 56 1.06 4.17 4.33
N LEU A 57 1.83 4.96 3.59
CA LEU A 57 1.36 6.14 2.85
C LEU A 57 0.47 5.69 1.67
N GLY A 58 -0.82 5.90 1.84
CA GLY A 58 -1.85 5.51 0.86
C GLY A 58 -2.77 4.37 1.31
N GLY A 59 -2.51 3.73 2.46
CA GLY A 59 -3.43 2.76 3.08
C GLY A 59 -3.67 1.47 2.28
N MET A 60 -2.73 1.06 1.41
CA MET A 60 -2.94 -0.03 0.46
C MET A 60 -2.62 -1.43 1.00
N GLY A 61 -1.84 -1.54 2.09
CA GLY A 61 -1.39 -2.84 2.60
C GLY A 61 -2.55 -3.76 2.99
N MET A 62 -3.40 -3.32 3.90
CA MET A 62 -4.57 -4.09 4.35
C MET A 62 -5.51 -4.43 3.18
N ASN A 63 -5.84 -3.46 2.34
CA ASN A 63 -6.72 -3.68 1.18
C ASN A 63 -6.12 -4.69 0.20
N GLY A 64 -4.81 -4.60 -0.07
CA GLY A 64 -4.08 -5.57 -0.88
C GLY A 64 -4.18 -6.99 -0.32
N GLY A 65 -3.93 -7.17 0.98
CA GLY A 65 -4.03 -8.46 1.66
C GLY A 65 -5.44 -9.06 1.64
N ILE A 66 -6.48 -8.23 1.77
CA ILE A 66 -7.88 -8.68 1.64
C ILE A 66 -8.13 -9.18 0.21
N HIS A 67 -7.75 -8.40 -0.81
CA HIS A 67 -7.90 -8.80 -2.21
C HIS A 67 -7.11 -10.08 -2.53
N ASP A 68 -5.90 -10.23 -1.99
CA ASP A 68 -5.10 -11.46 -2.15
C ASP A 68 -5.86 -12.67 -1.61
N SER A 69 -6.42 -12.53 -0.39
CA SER A 69 -7.11 -13.62 0.28
C SER A 69 -8.35 -14.08 -0.48
N PHE A 70 -9.13 -13.15 -1.05
CA PHE A 70 -10.27 -13.47 -1.89
C PHE A 70 -9.84 -14.15 -3.19
N ASN A 71 -8.85 -13.59 -3.89
CA ASN A 71 -8.33 -14.14 -5.14
C ASN A 71 -7.74 -15.55 -4.94
N LEU A 72 -7.04 -15.76 -3.82
CA LEU A 72 -6.52 -17.07 -3.45
C LEU A 72 -7.64 -18.05 -3.16
N ALA A 73 -8.65 -17.66 -2.38
CA ALA A 73 -9.75 -18.55 -2.00
C ALA A 73 -10.56 -19.02 -3.23
N GLU A 74 -10.82 -18.13 -4.19
CA GLU A 74 -11.51 -18.47 -5.46
C GLU A 74 -10.79 -19.56 -6.25
N LYS A 75 -9.46 -19.62 -6.18
CA LYS A 75 -8.64 -20.62 -6.87
C LYS A 75 -8.38 -21.87 -6.03
N LEU A 76 -8.17 -21.69 -4.72
CA LEU A 76 -7.81 -22.76 -3.82
C LEU A 76 -8.99 -23.71 -3.53
N VAL A 77 -10.20 -23.17 -3.36
CA VAL A 77 -11.37 -23.98 -3.02
C VAL A 77 -11.69 -25.02 -4.11
N PRO A 78 -11.75 -24.67 -5.41
CA PRO A 78 -11.95 -25.67 -6.45
C PRO A 78 -10.83 -26.73 -6.52
N VAL A 79 -9.56 -26.32 -6.32
CA VAL A 79 -8.43 -27.27 -6.29
C VAL A 79 -8.57 -28.27 -5.12
N LEU A 80 -8.95 -27.80 -3.92
CA LEU A 80 -9.14 -28.67 -2.76
C LEU A 80 -10.33 -29.61 -2.90
N ARG A 81 -11.34 -29.24 -3.69
CA ARG A 81 -12.49 -30.09 -4.01
C ARG A 81 -12.22 -31.08 -5.15
N GLY A 82 -11.13 -30.92 -5.87
CA GLY A 82 -10.83 -31.71 -7.07
C GLY A 82 -11.53 -31.21 -8.33
N ASP A 83 -12.14 -30.02 -8.28
CA ASP A 83 -12.87 -29.39 -9.38
C ASP A 83 -11.94 -28.63 -10.35
N ALA A 84 -10.70 -28.38 -9.92
CA ALA A 84 -9.68 -27.67 -10.71
C ALA A 84 -8.29 -28.29 -10.54
N ASP A 85 -7.47 -28.15 -11.58
CA ASP A 85 -6.06 -28.56 -11.54
C ASP A 85 -5.24 -27.65 -10.61
N PRO A 86 -4.27 -28.21 -9.85
CA PRO A 86 -3.39 -27.44 -8.99
C PRO A 86 -2.62 -26.30 -9.68
N SER A 87 -2.42 -26.33 -10.99
CA SER A 87 -1.81 -25.23 -11.76
C SER A 87 -2.65 -23.95 -11.76
N ALA A 88 -3.94 -24.03 -11.43
CA ALA A 88 -4.79 -22.85 -11.24
C ALA A 88 -4.21 -21.90 -10.15
N LEU A 89 -3.44 -22.44 -9.20
CA LEU A 89 -2.80 -21.65 -8.16
C LEU A 89 -1.57 -20.84 -8.65
N ASP A 90 -0.98 -21.19 -9.81
CA ASP A 90 0.09 -20.38 -10.42
C ASP A 90 -0.46 -19.03 -10.88
N ARG A 91 -1.71 -19.00 -11.34
CA ARG A 91 -2.40 -17.77 -11.71
C ARG A 91 -2.58 -16.81 -10.52
N TYR A 92 -2.73 -17.34 -9.31
CA TYR A 92 -2.75 -16.51 -8.10
C TYR A 92 -1.44 -15.72 -7.94
N ASP A 93 -0.29 -16.40 -8.06
CA ASP A 93 1.03 -15.75 -7.99
C ASP A 93 1.15 -14.66 -9.07
N GLU A 94 0.90 -15.01 -10.34
CA GLU A 94 1.03 -14.08 -11.47
C GLU A 94 0.15 -12.82 -11.28
N GLU A 95 -1.12 -13.02 -10.96
CA GLU A 95 -2.10 -11.94 -10.83
C GLU A 95 -1.77 -11.05 -9.62
N ARG A 96 -1.60 -11.65 -8.43
CA ARG A 96 -1.47 -10.86 -7.20
C ARG A 96 -0.10 -10.24 -7.02
N ARG A 97 0.96 -10.94 -7.43
CA ARG A 97 2.31 -10.36 -7.43
C ARG A 97 2.42 -9.22 -8.46
N GLY A 98 1.79 -9.36 -9.62
CA GLY A 98 1.70 -8.27 -10.60
C GLY A 98 1.02 -7.03 -10.03
N VAL A 99 -0.10 -7.20 -9.30
CA VAL A 99 -0.78 -6.10 -8.60
C VAL A 99 0.09 -5.50 -7.50
N ALA A 100 0.79 -6.31 -6.70
CA ALA A 100 1.68 -5.80 -5.66
C ALA A 100 2.81 -4.94 -6.25
N MET A 101 3.41 -5.34 -7.35
CA MET A 101 4.46 -4.57 -8.03
C MET A 101 3.92 -3.26 -8.62
N GLU A 102 2.76 -3.28 -9.25
CA GLU A 102 2.21 -2.09 -9.91
C GLU A 102 1.57 -1.11 -8.91
N TYR A 103 0.71 -1.60 -8.03
CA TYR A 103 -0.07 -0.75 -7.13
C TYR A 103 0.64 -0.50 -5.81
N VAL A 104 1.07 -1.55 -5.13
CA VAL A 104 1.66 -1.42 -3.80
C VAL A 104 3.03 -0.74 -3.89
N GLN A 105 3.93 -1.25 -4.74
CA GLN A 105 5.28 -0.69 -4.83
C GLN A 105 5.27 0.69 -5.51
N ARG A 106 4.77 0.78 -6.73
CA ARG A 106 4.87 2.00 -7.53
C ARG A 106 4.05 3.17 -6.97
N ILE A 107 2.82 2.91 -6.53
CA ILE A 107 1.95 3.98 -6.02
C ILE A 107 2.40 4.42 -4.63
N SER A 108 2.78 3.50 -3.75
CA SER A 108 3.23 3.88 -2.41
C SER A 108 4.58 4.63 -2.42
N ILE A 109 5.48 4.32 -3.36
CA ILE A 109 6.70 5.11 -3.59
C ILE A 109 6.33 6.51 -4.05
N GLN A 110 5.41 6.65 -5.01
CA GLN A 110 4.97 7.97 -5.47
C GLN A 110 4.28 8.75 -4.36
N ASN A 111 3.39 8.13 -3.59
CA ASN A 111 2.73 8.79 -2.46
C ASN A 111 3.75 9.26 -1.41
N LYS A 112 4.78 8.46 -1.16
CA LYS A 112 5.88 8.87 -0.28
C LYS A 112 6.59 10.11 -0.81
N LYS A 113 6.95 10.11 -2.10
CA LYS A 113 7.57 11.27 -2.74
C LYS A 113 6.67 12.50 -2.64
N ASP A 114 5.40 12.38 -2.96
CA ASP A 114 4.44 13.47 -2.96
C ASP A 114 4.23 14.10 -1.56
N LEU A 115 4.30 13.29 -0.50
CA LEU A 115 4.04 13.73 0.87
C LEU A 115 5.30 14.15 1.64
N GLU A 116 6.47 13.63 1.28
CA GLU A 116 7.71 13.89 2.00
C GLU A 116 8.68 14.82 1.25
N SER A 117 8.36 15.22 0.00
CA SER A 117 9.21 16.12 -0.76
C SER A 117 9.19 17.53 -0.16
N ASP A 118 10.38 18.05 0.12
CA ASP A 118 10.59 19.46 0.52
C ASP A 118 10.73 20.37 -0.74
N ASP A 119 10.72 19.81 -1.96
CA ASP A 119 10.79 20.58 -3.20
C ASP A 119 9.44 21.27 -3.48
N PRO A 120 9.40 22.61 -3.55
CA PRO A 120 8.17 23.34 -3.87
C PRO A 120 7.54 22.94 -5.21
N ALA A 121 8.33 22.54 -6.20
CA ALA A 121 7.82 22.10 -7.49
C ALA A 121 7.04 20.78 -7.38
N ASP A 122 7.54 19.80 -6.61
CA ASP A 122 6.84 18.54 -6.33
C ASP A 122 5.52 18.79 -5.57
N GLN A 123 5.54 19.69 -4.57
CA GLN A 123 4.35 20.05 -3.79
C GLN A 123 3.28 20.72 -4.67
N ILE A 124 3.68 21.62 -5.56
CA ILE A 124 2.78 22.27 -6.53
C ILE A 124 2.19 21.23 -7.47
N ALA A 125 3.01 20.35 -8.04
CA ALA A 125 2.55 19.30 -8.95
C ALA A 125 1.57 18.33 -8.28
N PHE A 126 1.79 17.98 -7.01
CA PHE A 126 0.87 17.15 -6.23
C PHE A 126 -0.47 17.85 -6.00
N ARG A 127 -0.44 19.11 -5.54
CA ARG A 127 -1.64 19.92 -5.36
C ARG A 127 -2.45 20.06 -6.66
N ASP A 128 -1.78 20.36 -7.77
CA ASP A 128 -2.44 20.59 -9.06
C ASP A 128 -3.11 19.33 -9.60
N ARG A 129 -2.53 18.13 -9.33
CA ARG A 129 -3.18 16.85 -9.63
C ARG A 129 -4.48 16.65 -8.82
N LEU A 130 -4.49 17.02 -7.54
CA LEU A 130 -5.68 16.92 -6.70
C LEU A 130 -6.77 17.90 -7.16
N LEU A 131 -6.42 19.15 -7.44
CA LEU A 131 -7.35 20.15 -7.95
C LEU A 131 -7.92 19.77 -9.32
N ALA A 132 -7.11 19.19 -10.21
CA ALA A 132 -7.59 18.69 -11.49
C ALA A 132 -8.61 17.56 -11.35
N ALA A 133 -8.49 16.72 -10.31
CA ALA A 133 -9.46 15.68 -10.01
C ALA A 133 -10.74 16.23 -9.34
N GLU A 134 -10.65 17.35 -8.63
CA GLU A 134 -11.82 18.01 -8.03
C GLU A 134 -12.78 18.55 -9.11
N GLY A 135 -12.25 19.19 -10.13
CA GLY A 135 -13.03 19.81 -11.22
C GLY A 135 -13.53 18.85 -12.30
N ASP A 136 -13.04 17.59 -12.34
CA ASP A 136 -13.31 16.61 -13.39
C ASP A 136 -13.76 15.28 -12.81
N THR A 137 -15.03 14.91 -13.10
CA THR A 137 -15.63 13.67 -12.59
C THR A 137 -14.90 12.41 -13.09
N ALA A 138 -14.39 12.39 -14.32
CA ALA A 138 -13.66 11.23 -14.86
C ALA A 138 -12.31 11.06 -14.16
N LYS A 139 -11.54 12.13 -13.99
CA LYS A 139 -10.27 12.13 -13.27
C LYS A 139 -10.46 11.79 -11.78
N ARG A 140 -11.53 12.31 -11.16
CA ARG A 140 -11.89 11.95 -9.78
C ARG A 140 -12.18 10.46 -9.64
N ARG A 141 -12.97 9.91 -10.54
CA ARG A 141 -13.28 8.47 -10.57
C ARG A 141 -12.02 7.63 -10.74
N GLU A 142 -11.14 8.00 -11.67
CA GLU A 142 -9.86 7.31 -11.89
C GLU A 142 -8.97 7.35 -10.63
N LEU A 143 -8.83 8.53 -10.01
CA LEU A 143 -8.07 8.70 -8.77
C LEU A 143 -8.63 7.82 -7.64
N LEU A 144 -9.94 7.82 -7.43
CA LEU A 144 -10.58 7.02 -6.39
C LEU A 144 -10.46 5.52 -6.64
N LEU A 145 -10.62 5.06 -7.89
CA LEU A 145 -10.41 3.65 -8.26
C LEU A 145 -8.97 3.19 -7.99
N ARG A 146 -7.99 4.06 -8.23
CA ARG A 146 -6.59 3.77 -7.93
C ARG A 146 -6.32 3.71 -6.43
N LEU A 147 -6.77 4.71 -5.68
CA LEU A 147 -6.54 4.80 -4.23
C LEU A 147 -7.24 3.67 -3.45
N SER A 148 -8.41 3.25 -3.91
CA SER A 148 -9.14 2.11 -3.33
C SER A 148 -8.66 0.75 -3.82
N MET A 149 -7.68 0.70 -4.73
CA MET A 149 -7.21 -0.51 -5.42
C MET A 149 -8.28 -1.23 -6.25
N LEU A 150 -9.49 -0.67 -6.40
CA LEU A 150 -10.55 -1.28 -7.22
C LEU A 150 -10.17 -1.37 -8.70
N ALA A 151 -9.33 -0.47 -9.20
CA ALA A 151 -8.79 -0.56 -10.56
C ALA A 151 -7.97 -1.84 -10.79
N SER A 152 -7.41 -2.46 -9.75
CA SER A 152 -6.66 -3.71 -9.85
C SER A 152 -7.56 -4.93 -10.04
N LEU A 153 -8.83 -4.85 -9.63
CA LEU A 153 -9.77 -5.97 -9.76
C LEU A 153 -10.20 -6.20 -11.22
N GLY A 154 -10.23 -5.15 -12.05
CA GLY A 154 -10.54 -5.26 -13.47
C GLY A 154 -9.47 -5.97 -14.32
N LYS A 155 -8.28 -6.20 -13.75
CA LYS A 155 -7.21 -6.96 -14.40
C LYS A 155 -7.19 -8.44 -13.98
N THR A 156 -8.02 -8.81 -13.01
CA THR A 156 -8.04 -10.15 -12.39
C THR A 156 -9.34 -10.93 -12.66
N ILE A 157 -10.23 -10.38 -13.50
CA ILE A 157 -11.49 -11.02 -13.90
C ILE A 157 -11.44 -11.53 -15.33
#